data_80002a769ab2c7f633ec4302cc51ee2b
#
_entry.id   80002a769ab2c7f633ec4302cc51ee2b
#
_cell.length_a   1.000
_cell.length_b   1.000
_cell.length_c   1.000
_cell.angle_alpha   90.00
_cell.angle_beta   90.00
_cell.angle_gamma   90.00
#
_symmetry.space_group_name_H-M   'P 1'
#
loop_
_entity.id
_entity.type
_entity.pdbx_description
1 polymer ?
#
loop_
_entity_poly.entity_id
_entity_poly.type
_entity_poly.pdbx_seq_one_letter_code
_entity_poly.pdbx_strand_id
1 'polypeptide(L)'
;MYFKQILNEEAGCSSYVIASRSTGEAAIIDPALDISQYLHLANLRDFNVRYVIDTHIHADHISGARKLATATGAELCMHESADILFPFRGLHDGERLQLGQLWLDIWHTPGHRPELVSILVTNPQRGDQVSMVLTGDALFCGDVGRPDFGGEEGAEQQYESIHRLLSLEDYIEVFPAHFEGSCGKGMCGNPTTTIGFERRFNPMLQLTREDFLRQAMEPPARPLNMNAIIPTNRGEATYEFAEPQVVDNVRRMPVAEAARWHADTGAIILDVREPEEYARGHLPGAIHLPQADLALYLDQLEKTKPYLIACAAGIRSLRVTHYLTWAGYPNAVSLEGGTDAWAKAGLPMEGASEDARAVTGRERYQHGGAMQE
;
A
#
# COMPACT_ATOMS: atom_id res chain seq x y z
N MET A 1 12.75 18.75 -18.86
CA MET A 1 12.44 17.85 -17.72
C MET A 1 12.82 16.42 -18.06
N TYR A 2 13.36 15.68 -17.12
CA TYR A 2 13.44 14.23 -17.09
C TYR A 2 12.41 13.74 -16.06
N PHE A 3 11.67 12.70 -16.41
CA PHE A 3 10.72 12.03 -15.51
C PHE A 3 10.86 10.52 -15.69
N LYS A 4 10.88 9.80 -14.60
CA LYS A 4 10.88 8.33 -14.62
C LYS A 4 10.05 7.82 -13.44
N GLN A 5 9.03 7.05 -13.75
CA GLN A 5 8.32 6.20 -12.81
C GLN A 5 9.06 4.86 -12.70
N ILE A 6 9.25 4.37 -11.51
CA ILE A 6 9.91 3.10 -11.20
C ILE A 6 8.89 2.26 -10.44
N LEU A 7 8.45 1.17 -11.06
CA LEU A 7 7.44 0.28 -10.51
C LEU A 7 8.09 -0.86 -9.73
N ASN A 8 7.53 -1.14 -8.57
CA ASN A 8 7.73 -2.39 -7.86
C ASN A 8 6.45 -3.22 -8.00
N GLU A 9 6.41 -4.09 -9.02
CA GLU A 9 5.24 -4.89 -9.36
C GLU A 9 4.85 -5.88 -8.26
N GLU A 10 5.80 -6.34 -7.44
CA GLU A 10 5.53 -7.27 -6.34
C GLU A 10 4.83 -6.60 -5.16
N ALA A 11 5.21 -5.38 -4.85
CA ALA A 11 4.61 -4.58 -3.79
C ALA A 11 3.42 -3.74 -4.27
N GLY A 12 3.27 -3.54 -5.60
CA GLY A 12 2.24 -2.69 -6.19
C GLY A 12 2.47 -1.20 -5.96
N CYS A 13 3.73 -0.78 -5.71
CA CYS A 13 4.09 0.59 -5.41
C CYS A 13 4.98 1.23 -6.48
N SER A 14 5.01 2.56 -6.49
CA SER A 14 5.75 3.38 -7.45
C SER A 14 6.65 4.36 -6.72
N SER A 15 7.85 4.58 -7.25
CA SER A 15 8.71 5.69 -6.90
C SER A 15 9.03 6.54 -8.13
N TYR A 16 9.50 7.78 -7.92
CA TYR A 16 9.63 8.72 -9.01
C TYR A 16 10.98 9.43 -8.99
N VAL A 17 11.53 9.66 -10.18
CA VAL A 17 12.71 10.51 -10.38
C VAL A 17 12.34 11.65 -11.31
N ILE A 18 12.43 12.88 -10.80
CA ILE A 18 12.20 14.11 -11.55
C ILE A 18 13.52 14.86 -11.60
N ALA A 19 13.96 15.30 -12.80
CA ALA A 19 15.18 16.09 -12.90
C ALA A 19 15.09 17.19 -13.96
N SER A 20 15.76 18.28 -13.66
CA SER A 20 16.02 19.36 -14.62
C SER A 20 17.18 18.97 -15.52
N ARG A 21 16.91 18.77 -16.81
CA ARG A 21 17.96 18.39 -17.78
C ARG A 21 19.01 19.50 -17.98
N SER A 22 18.68 20.75 -17.68
CA SER A 22 19.56 21.88 -17.88
C SER A 22 20.56 22.09 -16.72
N THR A 23 20.18 21.70 -15.51
CA THR A 23 21.03 21.88 -14.31
C THR A 23 21.52 20.57 -13.72
N GLY A 24 20.94 19.44 -14.11
CA GLY A 24 21.21 18.13 -13.50
C GLY A 24 20.60 17.94 -12.11
N GLU A 25 19.93 18.96 -11.54
CA GLU A 25 19.28 18.81 -10.23
C GLU A 25 18.10 17.84 -10.31
N ALA A 26 18.02 16.91 -9.35
CA ALA A 26 17.02 15.87 -9.29
C ALA A 26 16.33 15.80 -7.92
N ALA A 27 15.06 15.37 -7.95
CA ALA A 27 14.29 14.94 -6.79
C ALA A 27 13.90 13.47 -6.96
N ILE A 28 13.94 12.71 -5.88
CA ILE A 28 13.50 11.31 -5.84
C ILE A 28 12.38 11.21 -4.81
N ILE A 29 11.24 10.65 -5.22
CA ILE A 29 10.02 10.61 -4.43
C ILE A 29 9.65 9.15 -4.13
N ASP A 30 9.32 8.87 -2.87
CA ASP A 30 8.93 7.57 -2.33
C ASP A 30 9.89 6.43 -2.71
N PRO A 31 11.21 6.56 -2.45
CA PRO A 31 12.18 5.55 -2.86
C PRO A 31 12.05 4.26 -2.05
N ALA A 32 12.13 3.12 -2.74
CA ALA A 32 12.22 1.80 -2.13
C ALA A 32 13.48 1.63 -1.28
N LEU A 33 13.48 0.66 -0.36
CA LEU A 33 14.60 0.37 0.56
C LEU A 33 15.92 0.07 -0.17
N ASP A 34 15.87 -0.64 -1.31
CA ASP A 34 17.03 -0.79 -2.19
C ASP A 34 17.24 0.48 -3.01
N ILE A 35 18.19 1.29 -2.55
CA ILE A 35 18.54 2.56 -3.19
C ILE A 35 19.47 2.43 -4.39
N SER A 36 19.97 1.23 -4.71
CA SER A 36 21.00 1.00 -5.73
C SER A 36 20.56 1.49 -7.12
N GLN A 37 19.29 1.28 -7.47
CA GLN A 37 18.71 1.71 -8.74
C GLN A 37 18.68 3.23 -8.91
N TYR A 38 18.43 3.99 -7.83
CA TYR A 38 18.41 5.46 -7.86
C TYR A 38 19.82 6.02 -7.97
N LEU A 39 20.78 5.45 -7.21
CA LEU A 39 22.20 5.84 -7.29
C LEU A 39 22.77 5.54 -8.67
N HIS A 40 22.47 4.36 -9.23
CA HIS A 40 22.88 4.00 -10.59
C HIS A 40 22.31 4.99 -11.62
N LEU A 41 21.01 5.32 -11.53
CA LEU A 41 20.37 6.26 -12.44
C LEU A 41 20.97 7.68 -12.32
N ALA A 42 21.19 8.16 -11.10
CA ALA A 42 21.80 9.45 -10.85
C ALA A 42 23.20 9.53 -11.46
N ASN A 43 24.04 8.53 -11.23
CA ASN A 43 25.37 8.43 -11.82
C ASN A 43 25.33 8.33 -13.35
N LEU A 44 24.46 7.49 -13.92
CA LEU A 44 24.35 7.31 -15.37
C LEU A 44 23.93 8.60 -16.10
N ARG A 45 23.14 9.44 -15.43
CA ARG A 45 22.57 10.68 -16.00
C ARG A 45 23.27 11.95 -15.56
N ASP A 46 24.30 11.86 -14.71
CA ASP A 46 24.98 12.98 -14.08
C ASP A 46 24.01 13.88 -13.33
N PHE A 47 23.10 13.26 -12.55
CA PHE A 47 22.14 13.98 -11.73
C PHE A 47 22.67 14.22 -10.33
N ASN A 48 22.53 15.46 -9.86
CA ASN A 48 22.73 15.85 -8.48
C ASN A 48 21.39 15.76 -7.73
N VAL A 49 21.23 14.75 -6.89
CA VAL A 49 20.02 14.57 -6.09
C VAL A 49 19.98 15.66 -5.02
N ARG A 50 19.06 16.59 -5.17
CA ARG A 50 18.88 17.72 -4.26
C ARG A 50 17.86 17.43 -3.18
N TYR A 51 16.74 16.74 -3.55
CA TYR A 51 15.67 16.40 -2.64
C TYR A 51 15.38 14.91 -2.70
N VAL A 52 15.16 14.31 -1.54
CA VAL A 52 14.53 13.00 -1.38
C VAL A 52 13.25 13.24 -0.58
N ILE A 53 12.11 12.91 -1.14
CA ILE A 53 10.81 13.25 -0.56
C ILE A 53 10.03 11.97 -0.31
N ASP A 54 9.62 11.70 0.93
CA ASP A 54 8.54 10.76 1.20
C ASP A 54 7.22 11.55 1.25
N THR A 55 6.23 11.11 0.46
CA THR A 55 4.92 11.77 0.43
C THR A 55 4.20 11.60 1.76
N HIS A 56 4.44 10.50 2.47
CA HIS A 56 3.88 10.17 3.78
C HIS A 56 4.73 9.09 4.49
N ILE A 57 4.40 8.76 5.73
CA ILE A 57 4.98 7.61 6.45
C ILE A 57 4.34 6.33 5.91
N HIS A 58 5.06 5.59 5.06
CA HIS A 58 4.58 4.35 4.45
C HIS A 58 4.28 3.28 5.50
N ALA A 59 3.20 2.54 5.29
CA ALA A 59 2.73 1.50 6.20
C ALA A 59 2.92 0.07 5.65
N ASP A 60 3.28 -0.06 4.39
CA ASP A 60 3.33 -1.30 3.60
C ASP A 60 4.76 -1.71 3.21
N HIS A 61 5.71 -0.76 3.22
CA HIS A 61 7.13 -1.02 2.94
C HIS A 61 8.05 -0.08 3.74
N ILE A 62 9.31 -0.50 3.89
CA ILE A 62 10.35 0.37 4.48
C ILE A 62 10.84 1.35 3.41
N SER A 63 10.76 2.65 3.73
CA SER A 63 11.28 3.71 2.85
C SER A 63 12.80 3.70 2.77
N GLY A 64 13.32 3.89 1.57
CA GLY A 64 14.74 4.12 1.30
C GLY A 64 15.18 5.58 1.48
N ALA A 65 14.25 6.51 1.77
CA ALA A 65 14.51 7.95 1.71
C ALA A 65 15.64 8.39 2.64
N ARG A 66 15.64 7.96 3.89
CA ARG A 66 16.71 8.29 4.84
C ARG A 66 18.09 7.78 4.39
N LYS A 67 18.12 6.54 3.89
CA LYS A 67 19.35 5.91 3.37
C LYS A 67 19.85 6.63 2.12
N LEU A 68 18.93 6.96 1.21
CA LEU A 68 19.24 7.65 -0.05
C LEU A 68 19.71 9.09 0.20
N ALA A 69 19.04 9.85 1.06
CA ALA A 69 19.45 11.20 1.46
C ALA A 69 20.85 11.20 2.07
N THR A 70 21.15 10.24 2.95
CA THR A 70 22.49 10.08 3.53
C THR A 70 23.55 9.77 2.46
N ALA A 71 23.25 8.88 1.51
CA ALA A 71 24.20 8.47 0.47
C ALA A 71 24.48 9.56 -0.56
N THR A 72 23.52 10.45 -0.82
CA THR A 72 23.63 11.52 -1.84
C THR A 72 23.94 12.90 -1.26
N GLY A 73 23.75 13.09 0.04
CA GLY A 73 23.79 14.40 0.69
C GLY A 73 22.58 15.29 0.38
N ALA A 74 21.51 14.71 -0.15
CA ALA A 74 20.27 15.41 -0.46
C ALA A 74 19.49 15.81 0.81
N GLU A 75 18.64 16.82 0.71
CA GLU A 75 17.68 17.16 1.75
C GLU A 75 16.58 16.09 1.80
N LEU A 76 16.41 15.44 2.96
CA LEU A 76 15.25 14.56 3.23
C LEU A 76 14.06 15.45 3.58
N CYS A 77 12.98 15.31 2.84
CA CYS A 77 11.79 16.16 2.96
C CYS A 77 10.53 15.32 3.23
N MET A 78 9.70 15.83 4.12
CA MET A 78 8.32 15.36 4.38
C MET A 78 7.48 16.57 4.81
N HIS A 79 6.16 16.42 4.89
CA HIS A 79 5.33 17.48 5.49
C HIS A 79 5.74 17.77 6.94
N GLU A 80 5.67 19.03 7.36
CA GLU A 80 6.10 19.46 8.71
C GLU A 80 5.41 18.73 9.86
N SER A 81 4.19 18.20 9.63
CA SER A 81 3.45 17.43 10.62
C SER A 81 3.86 15.95 10.70
N ALA A 82 4.86 15.51 9.93
CA ALA A 82 5.33 14.13 9.98
C ALA A 82 5.93 13.82 11.36
N ASP A 83 5.36 12.82 12.05
CA ASP A 83 5.81 12.40 13.37
C ASP A 83 6.93 11.35 13.23
N ILE A 84 8.16 11.84 13.00
CA ILE A 84 9.39 11.04 12.84
C ILE A 84 10.50 11.52 13.77
N LEU A 85 11.40 10.61 14.16
CA LEU A 85 12.44 10.85 15.18
C LEU A 85 13.83 11.17 14.61
N PHE A 86 13.96 11.41 13.32
CA PHE A 86 15.21 11.79 12.68
C PHE A 86 15.08 13.15 11.98
N PRO A 87 16.19 13.86 11.74
CA PRO A 87 16.16 15.17 11.09
C PRO A 87 15.60 15.09 9.67
N PHE A 88 14.71 16.01 9.33
CA PHE A 88 14.16 16.21 7.99
C PHE A 88 13.83 17.69 7.77
N ARG A 89 13.65 18.08 6.51
CA ARG A 89 13.10 19.37 6.14
C ARG A 89 11.57 19.28 6.11
N GLY A 90 10.89 20.05 6.97
CA GLY A 90 9.45 20.20 6.93
C GLY A 90 9.00 20.94 5.67
N LEU A 91 8.08 20.34 4.90
CA LEU A 91 7.40 20.97 3.77
C LEU A 91 6.08 21.56 4.26
N HIS A 92 5.67 22.68 3.66
CA HIS A 92 4.43 23.37 4.00
C HIS A 92 3.44 23.36 2.82
N ASP A 93 2.16 23.44 3.13
CA ASP A 93 1.13 23.60 2.10
C ASP A 93 1.37 24.87 1.27
N GLY A 94 1.32 24.75 -0.07
CA GLY A 94 1.59 25.83 -1.00
C GLY A 94 3.07 26.19 -1.16
N GLU A 95 4.00 25.51 -0.49
CA GLU A 95 5.43 25.71 -0.69
C GLU A 95 5.84 25.29 -2.09
N ARG A 96 6.76 26.07 -2.70
CA ARG A 96 7.38 25.73 -3.99
C ARG A 96 8.83 25.36 -3.81
N LEU A 97 9.18 24.13 -4.17
CA LEU A 97 10.55 23.70 -4.31
C LEU A 97 11.05 23.97 -5.73
N GLN A 98 12.18 24.65 -5.84
CA GLN A 98 12.84 24.90 -7.10
C GLN A 98 13.78 23.74 -7.42
N LEU A 99 13.59 23.09 -8.59
CA LEU A 99 14.44 22.01 -9.09
C LEU A 99 15.02 22.40 -10.46
N GLY A 100 16.11 23.15 -10.44
CA GLY A 100 16.63 23.82 -11.63
C GLY A 100 15.59 24.76 -12.23
N GLN A 101 15.07 24.42 -13.41
CA GLN A 101 14.00 25.20 -14.08
C GLN A 101 12.59 24.65 -13.82
N LEU A 102 12.46 23.60 -13.05
CA LEU A 102 11.17 23.00 -12.71
C LEU A 102 10.65 23.54 -11.39
N TRP A 103 9.34 23.55 -11.24
CA TRP A 103 8.66 23.85 -10.01
C TRP A 103 7.98 22.59 -9.48
N LEU A 104 8.18 22.30 -8.19
CA LEU A 104 7.46 21.28 -7.45
C LEU A 104 6.65 22.00 -6.38
N ASP A 105 5.36 22.17 -6.63
CA ASP A 105 4.44 22.81 -5.67
C ASP A 105 3.85 21.75 -4.74
N ILE A 106 4.01 21.97 -3.45
CA ILE A 106 3.57 21.05 -2.41
C ILE A 106 2.14 21.37 -2.00
N TRP A 107 1.27 20.40 -2.10
CA TRP A 107 -0.08 20.47 -1.54
C TRP A 107 -0.20 19.49 -0.37
N HIS A 108 -0.55 19.99 0.80
CA HIS A 108 -0.94 19.14 1.91
C HIS A 108 -2.30 18.52 1.59
N THR A 109 -2.35 17.20 1.50
CA THR A 109 -3.52 16.41 1.13
C THR A 109 -3.77 15.32 2.16
N PRO A 110 -4.06 15.69 3.44
CA PRO A 110 -4.26 14.74 4.52
C PRO A 110 -5.50 13.87 4.29
N GLY A 111 -5.55 12.75 5.01
CA GLY A 111 -6.67 11.81 4.98
C GLY A 111 -6.18 10.39 5.12
N HIS A 112 -5.50 9.85 4.09
CA HIS A 112 -4.80 8.56 4.21
C HIS A 112 -3.81 8.58 5.38
N ARG A 113 -2.96 9.62 5.41
CA ARG A 113 -2.07 9.94 6.54
C ARG A 113 -2.19 11.42 6.85
N PRO A 114 -2.02 11.84 8.13
CA PRO A 114 -2.11 13.25 8.49
C PRO A 114 -1.06 14.13 7.79
N GLU A 115 0.12 13.58 7.49
CA GLU A 115 1.25 14.26 6.88
C GLU A 115 1.31 14.14 5.36
N LEU A 116 0.34 13.50 4.71
CA LEU A 116 0.39 13.22 3.28
C LEU A 116 0.45 14.50 2.44
N VAL A 117 1.37 14.52 1.49
CA VAL A 117 1.50 15.58 0.48
C VAL A 117 1.29 15.05 -0.93
N SER A 118 0.70 15.89 -1.79
CA SER A 118 0.73 15.74 -3.24
C SER A 118 1.69 16.75 -3.85
N ILE A 119 2.41 16.36 -4.90
CA ILE A 119 3.46 17.19 -5.53
C ILE A 119 3.02 17.53 -6.95
N LEU A 120 2.76 18.81 -7.21
CA LEU A 120 2.39 19.31 -8.52
C LEU A 120 3.65 19.73 -9.28
N VAL A 121 3.80 19.24 -10.51
CA VAL A 121 5.01 19.48 -11.29
C VAL A 121 4.71 20.41 -12.45
N THR A 122 5.43 21.53 -12.50
CA THR A 122 5.37 22.49 -13.61
C THR A 122 6.73 22.58 -14.30
N ASN A 123 6.68 22.55 -15.63
CA ASN A 123 7.86 22.85 -16.46
C ASN A 123 7.65 24.18 -17.21
N PRO A 124 8.12 25.31 -16.65
CA PRO A 124 7.88 26.64 -17.22
C PRO A 124 8.43 26.84 -18.65
N GLN A 125 9.35 25.99 -19.09
CA GLN A 125 9.82 26.01 -20.48
C GLN A 125 8.78 25.52 -21.49
N ARG A 126 7.75 24.78 -21.03
CA ARG A 126 6.65 24.29 -21.86
C ARG A 126 5.35 25.04 -21.63
N GLY A 127 5.23 25.72 -20.50
CA GLY A 127 4.06 26.45 -20.04
C GLY A 127 4.10 26.59 -18.53
N ASP A 128 3.40 27.57 -18.00
CA ASP A 128 3.30 27.88 -16.58
C ASP A 128 2.23 27.07 -15.84
N GLN A 129 1.58 26.16 -16.58
CA GLN A 129 0.55 25.29 -16.01
C GLN A 129 1.15 23.98 -15.47
N VAL A 130 0.52 23.44 -14.43
CA VAL A 130 0.80 22.11 -13.90
C VAL A 130 0.59 21.09 -15.02
N SER A 131 1.51 20.16 -15.19
CA SER A 131 1.41 19.11 -16.21
C SER A 131 1.13 17.74 -15.61
N MET A 132 1.55 17.49 -14.37
CA MET A 132 1.33 16.24 -13.66
C MET A 132 1.29 16.48 -12.16
N VAL A 133 0.67 15.55 -11.43
CA VAL A 133 0.62 15.52 -9.97
C VAL A 133 0.98 14.12 -9.47
N LEU A 134 1.91 14.06 -8.52
CA LEU A 134 2.21 12.87 -7.74
C LEU A 134 1.35 12.93 -6.50
N THR A 135 0.39 12.01 -6.37
CA THR A 135 -0.66 12.09 -5.36
C THR A 135 -0.35 11.34 -4.07
N GLY A 136 0.81 10.67 -4.01
CA GLY A 136 1.03 9.73 -2.92
C GLY A 136 -0.14 8.75 -2.83
N ASP A 137 -0.66 8.57 -1.64
CA ASP A 137 -1.82 7.73 -1.37
C ASP A 137 -3.13 8.53 -1.18
N ALA A 138 -3.24 9.74 -1.74
CA ALA A 138 -4.51 10.46 -1.75
C ALA A 138 -5.47 9.91 -2.81
N LEU A 139 -5.05 9.87 -4.08
CA LEU A 139 -5.86 9.48 -5.23
C LEU A 139 -5.13 8.41 -6.03
N PHE A 140 -5.79 7.29 -6.27
CA PHE A 140 -5.33 6.16 -7.10
C PHE A 140 -6.06 6.09 -8.43
N CYS A 141 -5.60 5.20 -9.31
CA CYS A 141 -6.35 4.81 -10.50
C CYS A 141 -7.54 3.94 -10.09
N GLY A 142 -8.75 4.50 -10.16
CA GLY A 142 -10.00 3.82 -9.84
C GLY A 142 -10.37 3.76 -8.36
N ASP A 143 -9.57 4.36 -7.45
CA ASP A 143 -9.81 4.33 -6.01
C ASP A 143 -9.23 5.56 -5.30
N VAL A 144 -9.34 5.60 -3.98
CA VAL A 144 -8.72 6.59 -3.09
C VAL A 144 -8.02 5.88 -1.93
N GLY A 145 -7.05 6.55 -1.30
CA GLY A 145 -6.35 5.99 -0.15
C GLY A 145 -7.27 5.76 1.05
N ARG A 146 -6.95 4.74 1.83
CA ARG A 146 -7.67 4.40 3.06
C ARG A 146 -7.41 5.44 4.16
N PRO A 147 -8.44 6.01 4.79
CA PRO A 147 -8.27 7.04 5.83
C PRO A 147 -8.23 6.49 7.26
N ASP A 148 -8.13 5.18 7.45
CA ASP A 148 -8.28 4.50 8.74
C ASP A 148 -7.18 4.84 9.77
N PHE A 149 -6.11 5.48 9.37
CA PHE A 149 -5.10 6.02 10.30
C PHE A 149 -5.57 7.28 11.05
N GLY A 150 -6.58 8.01 10.51
CA GLY A 150 -7.18 9.20 11.11
C GLY A 150 -8.62 9.01 11.58
N GLY A 151 -9.21 7.82 11.40
CA GLY A 151 -10.60 7.57 11.75
C GLY A 151 -11.58 8.48 10.98
N GLU A 152 -12.61 8.97 11.66
CA GLU A 152 -13.65 9.85 11.08
C GLU A 152 -13.07 11.17 10.56
N GLU A 153 -12.15 11.78 11.31
CA GLU A 153 -11.44 13.00 10.89
C GLU A 153 -10.58 12.74 9.64
N GLY A 154 -9.89 11.61 9.58
CA GLY A 154 -9.12 11.21 8.40
C GLY A 154 -10.00 11.01 7.17
N ALA A 155 -11.21 10.46 7.31
CA ALA A 155 -12.15 10.31 6.22
C ALA A 155 -12.65 11.67 5.68
N GLU A 156 -12.92 12.62 6.57
CA GLU A 156 -13.28 14.00 6.21
C GLU A 156 -12.13 14.70 5.47
N GLN A 157 -10.92 14.62 6.01
CA GLN A 157 -9.72 15.19 5.41
C GLN A 157 -9.46 14.57 4.02
N GLN A 158 -9.64 13.24 3.88
CA GLN A 158 -9.51 12.56 2.60
C GLN A 158 -10.50 13.09 1.57
N TYR A 159 -11.76 13.28 1.96
CA TYR A 159 -12.79 13.85 1.07
C TYR A 159 -12.38 15.24 0.58
N GLU A 160 -11.97 16.13 1.48
CA GLU A 160 -11.56 17.51 1.15
C GLU A 160 -10.30 17.52 0.25
N SER A 161 -9.30 16.69 0.58
CA SER A 161 -8.05 16.56 -0.18
C SER A 161 -8.32 16.09 -1.62
N ILE A 162 -9.19 15.10 -1.80
CA ILE A 162 -9.60 14.63 -3.11
C ILE A 162 -10.30 15.75 -3.90
N HIS A 163 -11.24 16.48 -3.29
CA HIS A 163 -11.94 17.56 -3.98
C HIS A 163 -10.99 18.71 -4.36
N ARG A 164 -9.96 18.97 -3.55
CA ARG A 164 -8.89 19.88 -3.92
C ARG A 164 -8.12 19.39 -5.14
N LEU A 165 -7.73 18.11 -5.21
CA LEU A 165 -7.07 17.52 -6.38
C LEU A 165 -7.97 17.58 -7.62
N LEU A 166 -9.27 17.32 -7.45
CA LEU A 166 -10.24 17.41 -8.55
C LEU A 166 -10.50 18.85 -9.03
N SER A 167 -10.00 19.88 -8.36
CA SER A 167 -10.02 21.25 -8.88
C SER A 167 -8.99 21.50 -10.00
N LEU A 168 -8.06 20.58 -10.19
CA LEU A 168 -7.08 20.63 -11.27
C LEU A 168 -7.73 20.33 -12.61
N GLU A 169 -7.06 20.74 -13.69
CA GLU A 169 -7.54 20.55 -15.08
C GLU A 169 -7.55 19.06 -15.49
N ASP A 170 -8.50 18.68 -16.33
CA ASP A 170 -8.75 17.30 -16.76
C ASP A 170 -7.54 16.60 -17.39
N TYR A 171 -6.67 17.35 -18.07
CA TYR A 171 -5.51 16.80 -18.78
C TYR A 171 -4.31 16.48 -17.88
N ILE A 172 -4.35 16.87 -16.60
CA ILE A 172 -3.22 16.65 -15.68
C ILE A 172 -3.08 15.17 -15.42
N GLU A 173 -1.88 14.64 -15.68
CA GLU A 173 -1.53 13.26 -15.40
C GLU A 173 -1.37 13.03 -13.89
N VAL A 174 -1.92 11.93 -13.39
CA VAL A 174 -1.89 11.50 -12.00
C VAL A 174 -0.96 10.32 -11.85
N PHE A 175 -0.03 10.43 -10.92
CA PHE A 175 0.98 9.43 -10.58
C PHE A 175 0.90 9.07 -9.09
N PRO A 176 0.14 8.04 -8.70
CA PRO A 176 -0.02 7.62 -7.32
C PRO A 176 1.17 6.81 -6.80
N ALA A 177 1.39 6.77 -5.48
CA ALA A 177 2.42 5.92 -4.89
C ALA A 177 2.10 4.43 -4.99
N HIS A 178 0.81 4.06 -5.13
CA HIS A 178 0.37 2.67 -5.33
C HIS A 178 -0.55 2.52 -6.54
N PHE A 179 -0.44 1.37 -7.21
CA PHE A 179 -1.34 0.93 -8.29
C PHE A 179 -2.01 -0.41 -7.98
N GLU A 180 -1.45 -1.17 -7.01
CA GLU A 180 -2.00 -2.41 -6.45
C GLU A 180 -1.69 -2.47 -4.95
N GLY A 181 -2.25 -3.46 -4.24
CA GLY A 181 -1.92 -3.71 -2.83
C GLY A 181 -3.07 -3.47 -1.87
N SER A 182 -2.74 -3.15 -0.61
CA SER A 182 -3.70 -2.99 0.50
C SER A 182 -4.00 -1.54 0.86
N CYS A 183 -3.46 -0.57 0.12
CA CYS A 183 -3.70 0.85 0.38
C CYS A 183 -5.04 1.36 -0.18
N GLY A 184 -5.69 0.59 -1.08
CA GLY A 184 -7.04 0.80 -1.59
C GLY A 184 -7.76 -0.53 -1.79
N LYS A 185 -9.08 -0.48 -2.08
CA LYS A 185 -9.93 -1.66 -2.31
C LYS A 185 -10.17 -1.94 -3.80
N GLY A 186 -10.23 -0.88 -4.61
CA GLY A 186 -10.69 -0.89 -5.99
C GLY A 186 -9.66 -0.41 -7.01
N MET A 187 -8.36 -0.37 -6.66
CA MET A 187 -7.30 0.02 -7.59
C MET A 187 -7.32 -0.89 -8.83
N CYS A 188 -7.17 -0.28 -10.02
CA CYS A 188 -7.34 -0.98 -11.30
C CYS A 188 -6.06 -1.60 -11.86
N GLY A 189 -4.93 -1.54 -11.14
CA GLY A 189 -3.63 -2.04 -11.59
C GLY A 189 -2.88 -1.11 -12.55
N ASN A 190 -3.47 0.01 -12.97
CA ASN A 190 -2.78 1.00 -13.79
C ASN A 190 -1.93 1.93 -12.92
N PRO A 191 -0.65 2.16 -13.27
CA PRO A 191 0.23 3.01 -12.47
C PRO A 191 0.08 4.51 -12.76
N THR A 192 -0.81 4.91 -13.66
CA THR A 192 -1.06 6.31 -14.04
C THR A 192 -2.46 6.50 -14.60
N THR A 193 -3.00 7.69 -14.43
CA THR A 193 -4.31 8.12 -14.95
C THR A 193 -4.32 9.63 -15.20
N THR A 194 -5.48 10.25 -15.32
CA THR A 194 -5.65 11.72 -15.40
C THR A 194 -6.74 12.18 -14.44
N ILE A 195 -6.68 13.45 -14.02
CA ILE A 195 -7.71 14.07 -13.18
C ILE A 195 -9.09 13.93 -13.83
N GLY A 196 -9.20 14.19 -15.14
CA GLY A 196 -10.48 14.11 -15.84
C GLY A 196 -11.04 12.71 -15.95
N PHE A 197 -10.19 11.68 -16.07
CA PHE A 197 -10.63 10.28 -16.06
C PHE A 197 -11.16 9.89 -14.70
N GLU A 198 -10.39 10.16 -13.63
CA GLU A 198 -10.80 9.82 -12.26
C GLU A 198 -12.07 10.59 -11.86
N ARG A 199 -12.16 11.89 -12.14
CA ARG A 199 -13.37 12.68 -11.87
C ARG A 199 -14.63 12.05 -12.45
N ARG A 200 -14.52 11.38 -13.61
CA ARG A 200 -15.67 10.80 -14.33
C ARG A 200 -15.93 9.34 -13.99
N PHE A 201 -14.91 8.54 -13.75
CA PHE A 201 -15.03 7.08 -13.73
C PHE A 201 -14.57 6.41 -12.44
N ASN A 202 -13.93 7.14 -11.51
CA ASN A 202 -13.56 6.57 -10.21
C ASN A 202 -14.82 6.36 -9.36
N PRO A 203 -15.14 5.13 -8.94
CA PRO A 203 -16.37 4.83 -8.21
C PRO A 203 -16.52 5.61 -6.91
N MET A 204 -15.41 5.82 -6.18
CA MET A 204 -15.43 6.58 -4.91
C MET A 204 -15.81 8.04 -5.13
N LEU A 205 -15.44 8.63 -6.26
CA LEU A 205 -15.70 10.02 -6.60
C LEU A 205 -17.11 10.27 -7.15
N GLN A 206 -17.88 9.20 -7.42
CA GLN A 206 -19.28 9.30 -7.81
C GLN A 206 -20.23 9.25 -6.60
N LEU A 207 -19.71 8.99 -5.40
CA LEU A 207 -20.51 8.89 -4.19
C LEU A 207 -20.92 10.27 -3.65
N THR A 208 -22.06 10.31 -2.97
CA THR A 208 -22.35 11.46 -2.11
C THR A 208 -21.31 11.56 -0.99
N ARG A 209 -21.14 12.75 -0.38
CA ARG A 209 -20.21 12.88 0.75
C ARG A 209 -20.52 11.89 1.87
N GLU A 210 -21.78 11.69 2.22
CA GLU A 210 -22.20 10.76 3.27
C GLU A 210 -21.84 9.31 2.92
N ASP A 211 -22.06 8.88 1.67
CA ASP A 211 -21.72 7.53 1.20
C ASP A 211 -20.20 7.34 1.11
N PHE A 212 -19.47 8.37 0.68
CA PHE A 212 -18.00 8.36 0.67
C PHE A 212 -17.44 8.12 2.08
N LEU A 213 -17.85 8.93 3.06
CA LEU A 213 -17.40 8.80 4.44
C LEU A 213 -17.73 7.43 5.03
N ARG A 214 -18.95 6.94 4.80
CA ARG A 214 -19.36 5.59 5.26
C ARG A 214 -18.47 4.51 4.64
N GLN A 215 -18.21 4.56 3.33
CA GLN A 215 -17.39 3.56 2.64
C GLN A 215 -15.91 3.66 3.00
N ALA A 216 -15.41 4.86 3.22
CA ALA A 216 -14.06 5.13 3.67
C ALA A 216 -13.77 4.55 5.06
N MET A 217 -14.77 4.56 5.96
CA MET A 217 -14.68 3.99 7.31
C MET A 217 -14.72 2.44 7.34
N GLU A 218 -14.81 1.77 6.19
CA GLU A 218 -14.67 0.32 6.06
C GLU A 218 -13.31 -0.01 5.42
N PRO A 219 -12.19 0.10 6.13
CA PRO A 219 -10.87 -0.05 5.54
C PRO A 219 -10.63 -1.49 5.05
N PRO A 220 -9.77 -1.69 4.04
CA PRO A 220 -9.26 -3.01 3.70
C PRO A 220 -8.39 -3.57 4.83
N ALA A 221 -8.06 -4.86 4.75
CA ALA A 221 -7.12 -5.46 5.70
C ALA A 221 -5.79 -4.70 5.74
N ARG A 222 -5.21 -4.59 6.94
CA ARG A 222 -3.95 -3.89 7.14
C ARG A 222 -2.80 -4.52 6.33
N PRO A 223 -1.83 -3.73 5.85
CA PRO A 223 -0.65 -4.23 5.15
C PRO A 223 0.11 -5.31 5.94
N LEU A 224 0.79 -6.18 5.22
CA LEU A 224 1.71 -7.15 5.81
C LEU A 224 2.80 -6.42 6.60
N ASN A 225 3.06 -6.85 7.84
CA ASN A 225 4.07 -6.30 8.75
C ASN A 225 3.89 -4.81 9.11
N MET A 226 2.72 -4.20 8.90
CA MET A 226 2.47 -2.79 9.13
C MET A 226 2.94 -2.31 10.51
N ASN A 227 2.69 -3.09 11.56
CA ASN A 227 3.02 -2.73 12.95
C ASN A 227 4.53 -2.77 13.26
N ALA A 228 5.35 -3.32 12.37
CA ALA A 228 6.80 -3.21 12.42
C ALA A 228 7.33 -2.14 11.45
N ILE A 229 6.67 -1.95 10.30
CA ILE A 229 7.08 -1.00 9.26
C ILE A 229 6.93 0.44 9.72
N ILE A 230 5.76 0.81 10.25
CA ILE A 230 5.52 2.20 10.68
C ILE A 230 6.54 2.68 11.72
N PRO A 231 6.81 1.96 12.84
CA PRO A 231 7.83 2.37 13.80
C PRO A 231 9.23 2.48 13.19
N THR A 232 9.56 1.62 12.21
CA THR A 232 10.84 1.69 11.50
C THR A 232 10.95 2.95 10.63
N ASN A 233 9.91 3.26 9.86
CA ASN A 233 9.85 4.47 9.04
C ASN A 233 9.82 5.75 9.89
N ARG A 234 9.28 5.69 11.10
CA ARG A 234 9.33 6.80 12.07
C ARG A 234 10.67 6.93 12.78
N GLY A 235 11.56 5.93 12.69
CA GLY A 235 12.84 5.90 13.38
C GLY A 235 12.75 5.48 14.85
N GLU A 236 11.64 4.93 15.30
CA GLU A 236 11.42 4.40 16.65
C GLU A 236 12.08 3.02 16.85
N ALA A 237 12.19 2.27 15.76
CA ALA A 237 12.76 0.93 15.76
C ALA A 237 13.69 0.72 14.56
N THR A 238 14.61 -0.22 14.68
CA THR A 238 15.40 -0.74 13.56
C THR A 238 15.03 -2.21 13.38
N TYR A 239 14.11 -2.50 12.47
CA TYR A 239 13.92 -3.86 12.00
C TYR A 239 14.75 -4.04 10.73
N GLU A 240 15.61 -5.06 10.73
CA GLU A 240 16.27 -5.48 9.49
C GLU A 240 15.27 -6.31 8.68
N PHE A 241 14.42 -5.62 7.93
CA PHE A 241 13.66 -6.27 6.87
C PHE A 241 14.54 -6.30 5.63
N ALA A 242 14.92 -7.46 5.17
CA ALA A 242 15.20 -7.60 3.77
C ALA A 242 13.85 -7.64 3.03
N GLU A 243 13.71 -6.90 1.93
CA GLU A 243 12.53 -7.05 1.06
C GLU A 243 12.48 -8.50 0.58
N PRO A 244 11.32 -9.19 0.67
CA PRO A 244 11.21 -10.55 0.21
C PRO A 244 11.53 -10.58 -1.28
N GLN A 245 12.59 -11.30 -1.63
CA GLN A 245 12.87 -11.60 -3.05
C GLN A 245 11.87 -12.64 -3.55
N VAL A 246 11.62 -12.66 -4.85
CA VAL A 246 10.76 -13.67 -5.48
C VAL A 246 11.18 -15.06 -5.02
N VAL A 247 10.28 -15.77 -4.36
CA VAL A 247 10.48 -17.18 -4.02
C VAL A 247 9.66 -17.99 -5.01
N ASP A 248 10.35 -18.72 -5.88
CA ASP A 248 9.69 -19.67 -6.75
C ASP A 248 9.02 -20.78 -5.93
N ASN A 249 7.81 -21.18 -6.35
CA ASN A 249 7.07 -22.32 -5.78
C ASN A 249 6.48 -22.13 -4.37
N VAL A 250 5.84 -21.00 -4.11
CA VAL A 250 4.99 -20.87 -2.89
C VAL A 250 3.90 -21.94 -2.90
N ARG A 251 3.89 -22.80 -1.88
CA ARG A 251 2.96 -23.93 -1.81
C ARG A 251 1.55 -23.45 -1.49
N ARG A 252 0.62 -23.86 -2.33
CA ARG A 252 -0.84 -23.74 -2.11
C ARG A 252 -1.43 -25.11 -1.96
N MET A 253 -2.49 -25.22 -1.18
CA MET A 253 -3.15 -26.50 -0.95
C MET A 253 -4.67 -26.33 -0.96
N PRO A 254 -5.41 -27.10 -1.81
CA PRO A 254 -6.86 -27.12 -1.78
C PRO A 254 -7.40 -27.61 -0.43
N VAL A 255 -8.59 -27.16 -0.05
CA VAL A 255 -9.21 -27.44 1.26
C VAL A 255 -9.20 -28.92 1.64
N ALA A 256 -9.60 -29.83 0.72
CA ALA A 256 -9.68 -31.26 1.01
C ALA A 256 -8.29 -31.91 1.27
N GLU A 257 -7.25 -31.38 0.63
CA GLU A 257 -5.87 -31.81 0.86
C GLU A 257 -5.33 -31.20 2.15
N ALA A 258 -5.56 -29.91 2.39
CA ALA A 258 -5.15 -29.18 3.59
C ALA A 258 -5.72 -29.79 4.87
N ALA A 259 -7.00 -30.17 4.85
CA ALA A 259 -7.64 -30.82 6.00
C ALA A 259 -6.97 -32.17 6.34
N ARG A 260 -6.68 -33.00 5.33
CA ARG A 260 -5.94 -34.25 5.52
C ARG A 260 -4.50 -34.00 5.99
N TRP A 261 -3.79 -33.10 5.31
CA TRP A 261 -2.43 -32.77 5.66
C TRP A 261 -2.28 -32.23 7.10
N HIS A 262 -3.23 -31.37 7.52
CA HIS A 262 -3.28 -30.89 8.92
C HIS A 262 -3.50 -32.07 9.89
N ALA A 263 -4.43 -32.98 9.61
CA ALA A 263 -4.71 -34.15 10.46
C ALA A 263 -3.51 -35.10 10.54
N ASP A 264 -2.80 -35.32 9.42
CA ASP A 264 -1.68 -36.28 9.33
C ASP A 264 -0.39 -35.72 9.95
N THR A 265 -0.16 -34.43 9.82
CA THR A 265 1.13 -33.79 10.21
C THR A 265 1.08 -33.00 11.52
N GLY A 266 -0.11 -32.67 12.02
CA GLY A 266 -0.29 -31.75 13.13
C GLY A 266 0.16 -30.31 12.76
N ALA A 267 0.03 -29.92 11.49
CA ALA A 267 0.40 -28.58 11.03
C ALA A 267 -0.31 -27.51 11.86
N ILE A 268 0.45 -26.49 12.26
CA ILE A 268 -0.09 -25.36 13.02
C ILE A 268 -0.88 -24.47 12.05
N ILE A 269 -2.13 -24.18 12.36
CA ILE A 269 -2.94 -23.26 11.58
C ILE A 269 -2.70 -21.85 12.06
N LEU A 270 -2.26 -20.95 11.15
CA LEU A 270 -2.15 -19.52 11.41
C LEU A 270 -3.25 -18.80 10.64
N ASP A 271 -4.19 -18.17 11.35
CA ASP A 271 -5.19 -17.28 10.77
C ASP A 271 -4.65 -15.85 10.77
N VAL A 272 -4.42 -15.31 9.56
CA VAL A 272 -3.76 -14.01 9.35
C VAL A 272 -4.74 -12.87 9.07
N ARG A 273 -6.02 -13.10 9.35
CA ARG A 273 -7.10 -12.12 9.18
C ARG A 273 -7.10 -11.07 10.30
N GLU A 274 -7.91 -10.03 10.09
CA GLU A 274 -8.17 -9.04 11.12
C GLU A 274 -8.93 -9.65 12.31
N PRO A 275 -8.81 -9.06 13.53
CA PRO A 275 -9.44 -9.60 14.74
C PRO A 275 -10.94 -9.81 14.61
N GLU A 276 -11.64 -8.90 13.94
CA GLU A 276 -13.09 -8.96 13.73
C GLU A 276 -13.49 -10.09 12.78
N GLU A 277 -12.64 -10.39 11.79
CA GLU A 277 -12.86 -11.53 10.88
C GLU A 277 -12.65 -12.86 11.62
N TYR A 278 -11.60 -12.96 12.44
CA TYR A 278 -11.29 -14.14 13.24
C TYR A 278 -12.41 -14.43 14.25
N ALA A 279 -12.90 -13.40 14.94
CA ALA A 279 -13.96 -13.52 15.94
C ALA A 279 -15.30 -14.02 15.36
N ARG A 280 -15.59 -13.73 14.08
CA ARG A 280 -16.81 -14.20 13.40
C ARG A 280 -16.79 -15.70 13.09
N GLY A 281 -15.61 -16.31 13.13
CA GLY A 281 -15.41 -17.75 12.92
C GLY A 281 -14.07 -18.04 12.25
N HIS A 282 -13.39 -19.08 12.74
CA HIS A 282 -12.05 -19.47 12.30
C HIS A 282 -11.93 -21.01 12.24
N LEU A 283 -10.83 -21.50 11.66
CA LEU A 283 -10.55 -22.94 11.62
C LEU A 283 -10.27 -23.45 13.03
N PRO A 284 -10.70 -24.68 13.39
CA PRO A 284 -10.50 -25.24 14.72
C PRO A 284 -9.03 -25.25 15.12
N GLY A 285 -8.74 -24.73 16.32
CA GLY A 285 -7.39 -24.68 16.87
C GLY A 285 -6.44 -23.71 16.18
N ALA A 286 -6.95 -22.81 15.33
CA ALA A 286 -6.11 -21.81 14.67
C ALA A 286 -5.54 -20.79 15.66
N ILE A 287 -4.26 -20.51 15.52
CA ILE A 287 -3.60 -19.39 16.21
C ILE A 287 -3.88 -18.14 15.41
N HIS A 288 -4.45 -17.12 16.06
CA HIS A 288 -4.69 -15.83 15.44
C HIS A 288 -3.39 -15.01 15.43
N LEU A 289 -2.87 -14.75 14.25
CA LEU A 289 -1.69 -13.91 14.02
C LEU A 289 -1.95 -13.00 12.82
N PRO A 290 -2.54 -11.83 13.02
CA PRO A 290 -2.82 -10.89 11.93
C PRO A 290 -1.59 -10.62 11.08
N GLN A 291 -1.75 -10.53 9.76
CA GLN A 291 -0.61 -10.28 8.86
C GLN A 291 0.17 -9.00 9.21
N ALA A 292 -0.49 -7.99 9.77
CA ALA A 292 0.13 -6.74 10.20
C ALA A 292 1.16 -6.92 11.33
N ASP A 293 1.01 -7.98 12.12
CA ASP A 293 1.85 -8.28 13.29
C ASP A 293 2.92 -9.36 13.01
N LEU A 294 2.89 -9.99 11.83
CA LEU A 294 3.67 -11.19 11.55
C LEU A 294 5.17 -11.03 11.89
N ALA A 295 5.79 -9.93 11.47
CA ALA A 295 7.20 -9.69 11.71
C ALA A 295 7.56 -9.57 13.21
N LEU A 296 6.65 -9.07 14.04
CA LEU A 296 6.85 -8.92 15.48
C LEU A 296 6.89 -10.26 16.21
N TYR A 297 6.30 -11.30 15.63
CA TYR A 297 6.18 -12.62 16.24
C TYR A 297 6.94 -13.71 15.48
N LEU A 298 7.70 -13.33 14.45
CA LEU A 298 8.39 -14.29 13.59
C LEU A 298 9.35 -15.19 14.36
N ASP A 299 10.10 -14.65 15.32
CA ASP A 299 11.06 -15.39 16.14
C ASP A 299 10.39 -16.36 17.14
N GLN A 300 9.10 -16.24 17.35
CA GLN A 300 8.32 -17.15 18.18
C GLN A 300 7.81 -18.37 17.40
N LEU A 301 7.92 -18.35 16.08
CA LEU A 301 7.56 -19.46 15.21
C LEU A 301 8.76 -20.39 15.02
N GLU A 302 8.54 -21.69 15.16
CA GLU A 302 9.58 -22.70 14.94
C GLU A 302 9.75 -22.99 13.45
N LYS A 303 10.92 -22.69 12.85
CA LYS A 303 11.18 -22.83 11.40
C LYS A 303 10.95 -24.24 10.83
N THR A 304 11.07 -25.28 11.65
CA THR A 304 10.92 -26.68 11.24
C THR A 304 9.49 -27.19 11.24
N LYS A 305 8.57 -26.48 11.89
CA LYS A 305 7.17 -26.88 11.98
C LYS A 305 6.42 -26.65 10.66
N PRO A 306 5.43 -27.50 10.36
CA PRO A 306 4.52 -27.25 9.26
C PRO A 306 3.46 -26.21 9.67
N TYR A 307 3.18 -25.24 8.78
CA TYR A 307 2.20 -24.18 8.99
C TYR A 307 1.18 -24.15 7.86
N LEU A 308 -0.10 -24.20 8.21
CA LEU A 308 -1.21 -23.93 7.31
C LEU A 308 -1.68 -22.48 7.51
N ILE A 309 -1.44 -21.65 6.51
CA ILE A 309 -1.77 -20.23 6.58
C ILE A 309 -3.18 -20.01 6.01
N ALA A 310 -4.07 -19.44 6.79
CA ALA A 310 -5.45 -19.18 6.42
C ALA A 310 -5.79 -17.70 6.44
N CYS A 311 -6.53 -17.23 5.42
CA CYS A 311 -7.21 -15.94 5.41
C CYS A 311 -8.60 -16.11 4.82
N ALA A 312 -9.38 -15.06 4.55
CA ALA A 312 -10.74 -15.18 4.03
C ALA A 312 -10.78 -15.94 2.68
N ALA A 313 -10.08 -15.43 1.65
CA ALA A 313 -10.20 -15.91 0.26
C ALA A 313 -8.90 -16.52 -0.32
N GLY A 314 -7.84 -16.67 0.48
CA GLY A 314 -6.56 -17.26 0.02
C GLY A 314 -5.52 -16.26 -0.50
N ILE A 315 -5.83 -14.97 -0.62
CA ILE A 315 -4.91 -13.95 -1.17
C ILE A 315 -3.87 -13.51 -0.13
N ARG A 316 -4.31 -13.06 1.04
CA ARG A 316 -3.42 -12.65 2.16
C ARG A 316 -2.55 -13.82 2.63
N SER A 317 -3.14 -15.02 2.77
CA SER A 317 -2.39 -16.22 3.16
C SER A 317 -1.29 -16.57 2.17
N LEU A 318 -1.49 -16.32 0.88
CA LEU A 318 -0.45 -16.52 -0.13
C LEU A 318 0.74 -15.57 0.07
N ARG A 319 0.48 -14.29 0.30
CA ARG A 319 1.53 -13.28 0.59
C ARG A 319 2.29 -13.62 1.87
N VAL A 320 1.56 -14.01 2.93
CA VAL A 320 2.18 -14.45 4.19
C VAL A 320 3.00 -15.72 3.98
N THR A 321 2.53 -16.69 3.21
CA THR A 321 3.29 -17.91 2.91
C THR A 321 4.55 -17.60 2.13
N HIS A 322 4.48 -16.70 1.15
CA HIS A 322 5.65 -16.21 0.42
C HIS A 322 6.68 -15.59 1.37
N TYR A 323 6.26 -14.66 2.22
CA TYR A 323 7.12 -14.04 3.22
C TYR A 323 7.76 -15.06 4.18
N LEU A 324 6.97 -16.00 4.72
CA LEU A 324 7.47 -17.05 5.61
C LEU A 324 8.48 -17.95 4.90
N THR A 325 8.20 -18.35 3.66
CA THR A 325 9.13 -19.20 2.88
C THR A 325 10.47 -18.49 2.69
N TRP A 326 10.42 -17.22 2.31
CA TRP A 326 11.59 -16.37 2.19
C TRP A 326 12.34 -16.21 3.54
N ALA A 327 11.62 -16.01 4.64
CA ALA A 327 12.19 -15.88 6.00
C ALA A 327 12.75 -17.21 6.56
N GLY A 328 12.72 -18.31 5.78
CA GLY A 328 13.29 -19.60 6.14
C GLY A 328 12.32 -20.55 6.84
N TYR A 329 11.03 -20.46 6.56
CA TYR A 329 9.97 -21.39 6.98
C TYR A 329 9.50 -22.26 5.80
N PRO A 330 10.28 -23.29 5.38
CA PRO A 330 10.03 -24.01 4.13
C PRO A 330 8.75 -24.86 4.14
N ASN A 331 8.18 -25.09 5.30
CA ASN A 331 6.98 -25.91 5.50
C ASN A 331 5.70 -25.07 5.63
N ALA A 332 5.74 -23.79 5.27
CA ALA A 332 4.55 -22.95 5.20
C ALA A 332 3.74 -23.24 3.91
N VAL A 333 2.42 -23.33 4.06
CA VAL A 333 1.48 -23.65 2.97
C VAL A 333 0.27 -22.73 3.05
N SER A 334 -0.13 -22.12 1.94
CA SER A 334 -1.35 -21.29 1.86
C SER A 334 -2.58 -22.16 1.65
N LEU A 335 -3.62 -21.96 2.45
CA LEU A 335 -4.94 -22.55 2.24
C LEU A 335 -5.61 -21.88 1.04
N GLU A 336 -5.79 -22.63 -0.04
CA GLU A 336 -6.43 -22.15 -1.25
C GLU A 336 -7.91 -21.86 -1.01
N GLY A 337 -8.37 -20.65 -1.39
CA GLY A 337 -9.74 -20.19 -1.13
C GLY A 337 -10.03 -19.85 0.34
N GLY A 338 -9.08 -20.02 1.25
CA GLY A 338 -9.13 -19.56 2.63
C GLY A 338 -10.27 -20.16 3.48
N THR A 339 -10.65 -19.43 4.52
CA THR A 339 -11.74 -19.82 5.44
C THR A 339 -13.10 -19.90 4.73
N ASP A 340 -13.31 -19.11 3.65
CA ASP A 340 -14.54 -19.14 2.88
C ASP A 340 -14.72 -20.49 2.16
N ALA A 341 -13.65 -21.00 1.54
CA ALA A 341 -13.67 -22.30 0.89
C ALA A 341 -13.77 -23.45 1.91
N TRP A 342 -13.12 -23.30 3.07
CA TRP A 342 -13.20 -24.27 4.18
C TRP A 342 -14.62 -24.41 4.70
N ALA A 343 -15.28 -23.29 5.02
CA ALA A 343 -16.68 -23.27 5.46
C ALA A 343 -17.64 -23.80 4.38
N LYS A 344 -17.40 -23.43 3.10
CA LYS A 344 -18.20 -23.91 1.97
C LYS A 344 -18.08 -25.43 1.75
N ALA A 345 -16.96 -26.03 2.11
CA ALA A 345 -16.76 -27.47 2.10
C ALA A 345 -17.45 -28.19 3.26
N GLY A 346 -18.16 -27.48 4.15
CA GLY A 346 -18.86 -28.03 5.30
C GLY A 346 -17.95 -28.51 6.44
N LEU A 347 -16.69 -28.07 6.46
CA LEU A 347 -15.75 -28.42 7.51
C LEU A 347 -16.00 -27.60 8.78
N PRO A 348 -15.59 -28.11 9.97
CA PRO A 348 -15.84 -27.43 11.24
C PRO A 348 -15.24 -26.02 11.27
N MET A 349 -15.93 -25.11 11.95
CA MET A 349 -15.48 -23.76 12.28
C MET A 349 -15.68 -23.54 13.80
N GLU A 350 -14.78 -22.81 14.43
CA GLU A 350 -14.89 -22.35 15.82
C GLU A 350 -15.24 -20.85 15.85
N GLY A 351 -15.81 -20.38 16.97
CA GLY A 351 -16.14 -18.96 17.16
C GLY A 351 -17.34 -18.44 16.38
N ALA A 352 -17.90 -19.20 15.44
CA ALA A 352 -19.05 -18.78 14.67
C ALA A 352 -20.33 -18.81 15.53
N SER A 353 -20.90 -17.63 15.84
CA SER A 353 -22.25 -17.54 16.35
C SER A 353 -23.25 -18.05 15.29
N GLU A 354 -24.41 -18.59 15.71
CA GLU A 354 -25.45 -19.10 14.77
C GLU A 354 -25.91 -17.98 13.79
N ASP A 355 -25.88 -16.73 14.18
CA ASP A 355 -26.22 -15.58 13.34
C ASP A 355 -25.18 -15.32 12.21
N ALA A 356 -23.93 -15.70 12.38
CA ALA A 356 -22.90 -15.53 11.34
C ALA A 356 -23.08 -16.50 10.17
N ARG A 357 -23.75 -17.64 10.37
CA ARG A 357 -24.06 -18.61 9.30
C ARG A 357 -25.11 -18.10 8.31
N ALA A 358 -25.96 -17.14 8.72
CA ALA A 358 -27.01 -16.58 7.88
C ALA A 358 -26.53 -15.48 6.92
N VAL A 359 -25.36 -14.87 7.15
CA VAL A 359 -24.85 -13.73 6.38
C VAL A 359 -24.02 -14.16 5.14
N THR A 360 -23.54 -15.40 5.09
CA THR A 360 -22.76 -15.91 3.94
C THR A 360 -23.61 -16.21 2.69
N GLY A 361 -24.92 -15.96 2.75
CA GLY A 361 -25.88 -16.20 1.67
C GLY A 361 -26.34 -14.97 0.87
N ARG A 362 -25.81 -13.77 1.10
CA ARG A 362 -26.26 -12.55 0.40
C ARG A 362 -25.25 -12.00 -0.59
N GLU A 363 -25.64 -12.17 -1.84
CA GLU A 363 -25.49 -11.31 -3.01
C GLU A 363 -24.08 -10.88 -3.45
N ARG A 364 -23.57 -11.69 -4.37
CA ARG A 364 -22.59 -11.20 -5.35
C ARG A 364 -23.26 -10.20 -6.28
N TYR A 365 -22.68 -9.06 -6.46
CA TYR A 365 -23.03 -8.12 -7.52
C TYR A 365 -22.94 -8.83 -8.87
N GLN A 366 -24.10 -9.11 -9.49
CA GLN A 366 -24.21 -9.45 -10.88
C GLN A 366 -24.25 -8.15 -11.69
N HIS A 367 -23.13 -7.73 -12.23
CA HIS A 367 -23.13 -6.84 -13.38
C HIS A 367 -23.27 -7.69 -14.65
N GLY A 368 -24.48 -7.83 -15.11
CA GLY A 368 -24.86 -8.37 -16.39
C GLY A 368 -26.02 -7.56 -16.94
N GLY A 369 -25.73 -6.37 -17.43
CA GLY A 369 -26.67 -5.59 -18.24
C GLY A 369 -26.52 -6.02 -19.69
N ALA A 370 -27.46 -6.85 -20.17
CA ALA A 370 -27.59 -7.15 -21.59
C ALA A 370 -27.93 -5.88 -22.36
N MET A 371 -27.13 -5.58 -23.39
CA MET A 371 -27.59 -4.74 -24.49
C MET A 371 -28.67 -5.49 -25.26
N GLN A 372 -29.85 -4.94 -25.31
CA GLN A 372 -30.85 -5.25 -26.35
C GLN A 372 -30.94 -4.04 -27.27
N GLU A 373 -30.75 -4.34 -28.55
CA GLU A 373 -31.09 -3.69 -29.82
C GLU A 373 -31.38 -2.17 -29.86
#